data_cf9f1c21b8d5c33b3e6d6a1181fbdfed
#
_entry.id   cf9f1c21b8d5c33b3e6d6a1181fbdfed
#
_cell.length_a   1.000
_cell.length_b   1.000
_cell.length_c   1.000
_cell.angle_alpha   90.00
_cell.angle_beta   90.00
_cell.angle_gamma   90.00
#
_symmetry.space_group_name_H-M   'P 1'
#
loop_
_entity.id
_entity.type
_entity.pdbx_description
1 polymer ?
#
loop_
_entity_poly.entity_id
_entity_poly.type
_entity_poly.pdbx_seq_one_letter_code
_entity_poly.pdbx_strand_id
1 'polypeptide(L)'
;MTDIIYKTNGRVTEISPKNGTYYTLKELQEIVGGSIEILHLKGICNKFMVINEEGKLNKLPYNENATILYKLSLNTDDFIVGDALVCDKSKII
;
A
#
# COMPACT_ATOMS: atom_id res chain seq x y z
N MET A 1 15.77 -1.04 -6.12
CA MET A 1 15.08 -0.79 -4.83
C MET A 1 13.85 -1.69 -4.74
N THR A 2 13.68 -2.34 -3.63
CA THR A 2 12.56 -3.22 -3.42
C THR A 2 11.35 -2.45 -2.92
N ASP A 3 10.17 -2.96 -3.25
CA ASP A 3 8.92 -2.44 -2.75
C ASP A 3 8.56 -3.20 -1.48
N ILE A 4 7.63 -2.65 -0.71
CA ILE A 4 7.34 -3.19 0.62
C ILE A 4 5.84 -3.38 0.79
N ILE A 5 5.45 -4.56 1.29
CA ILE A 5 4.09 -4.78 1.78
C ILE A 5 4.13 -4.65 3.30
N TYR A 6 3.33 -3.73 3.82
CA TYR A 6 3.08 -3.62 5.26
C TYR A 6 1.82 -4.40 5.58
N LYS A 7 1.97 -5.48 6.34
CA LYS A 7 0.85 -6.35 6.68
C LYS A 7 0.22 -5.95 8.01
N THR A 8 -1.06 -6.26 8.16
CA THR A 8 -1.81 -5.91 9.37
C THR A 8 -1.29 -6.61 10.62
N ASN A 9 -0.58 -7.74 10.46
CA ASN A 9 0.03 -8.45 11.59
C ASN A 9 1.39 -7.88 12.01
N GLY A 10 1.80 -6.75 11.42
CA GLY A 10 3.08 -6.09 11.71
C GLY A 10 4.22 -6.55 10.84
N ARG A 11 4.05 -7.56 10.01
CA ARG A 11 5.09 -8.02 9.11
C ARG A 11 5.37 -7.02 8.00
N VAL A 12 6.65 -6.93 7.65
CA VAL A 12 7.12 -6.10 6.55
C VAL A 12 7.78 -7.03 5.54
N THR A 13 7.22 -7.09 4.34
CA THR A 13 7.66 -8.04 3.31
C THR A 13 8.17 -7.29 2.09
N GLU A 14 9.37 -7.63 1.63
CA GLU A 14 9.90 -7.08 0.39
C GLU A 14 9.35 -7.86 -0.80
N ILE A 15 8.94 -7.13 -1.84
CA ILE A 15 8.46 -7.75 -3.08
C ILE A 15 8.94 -6.95 -4.30
N SER A 16 8.76 -7.53 -5.46
CA SER A 16 8.96 -6.86 -6.74
C SER A 16 7.94 -7.39 -7.75
N PRO A 17 7.69 -6.64 -8.84
CA PRO A 17 6.73 -7.10 -9.84
C PRO A 17 7.17 -8.42 -10.47
N LYS A 18 6.23 -9.32 -10.71
CA LYS A 18 6.53 -10.63 -11.31
C LYS A 18 7.15 -10.51 -12.70
N ASN A 19 6.75 -9.50 -13.46
CA ASN A 19 7.32 -9.27 -14.80
C ASN A 19 8.62 -8.46 -14.77
N GLY A 20 9.08 -8.05 -13.57
CA GLY A 20 10.31 -7.30 -13.39
C GLY A 20 10.21 -5.80 -13.65
N THR A 21 9.06 -5.30 -14.09
CA THR A 21 8.91 -3.90 -14.50
C THR A 21 7.80 -3.17 -13.77
N TYR A 22 6.59 -3.74 -13.73
CA TYR A 22 5.43 -3.09 -13.12
C TYR A 22 4.48 -4.14 -12.54
N TYR A 23 3.61 -3.69 -11.63
CA TYR A 23 2.57 -4.55 -11.06
C TYR A 23 1.36 -4.55 -11.96
N THR A 24 0.85 -5.74 -12.29
CA THR A 24 -0.44 -5.85 -12.98
C THR A 24 -1.56 -5.55 -12.01
N LEU A 25 -2.73 -5.17 -12.53
CA LEU A 25 -3.90 -4.95 -11.68
C LEU A 25 -4.22 -6.18 -10.84
N LYS A 26 -4.09 -7.37 -11.44
CA LYS A 26 -4.34 -8.62 -10.72
C LYS A 26 -3.40 -8.81 -9.53
N GLU A 27 -2.11 -8.52 -9.72
CA GLU A 27 -1.14 -8.59 -8.61
C GLU A 27 -1.52 -7.63 -7.48
N LEU A 28 -1.87 -6.39 -7.83
CA LEU A 28 -2.26 -5.40 -6.83
C LEU A 28 -3.51 -5.82 -6.08
N GLN A 29 -4.50 -6.34 -6.79
CA GLN A 29 -5.73 -6.82 -6.16
C GLN A 29 -5.47 -8.01 -5.23
N GLU A 30 -4.58 -8.91 -5.60
CA GLU A 30 -4.22 -10.03 -4.76
C GLU A 30 -3.51 -9.57 -3.48
N ILE A 31 -2.63 -8.57 -3.59
CA ILE A 31 -1.90 -8.05 -2.44
C ILE A 31 -2.85 -7.44 -1.41
N VAL A 32 -3.81 -6.63 -1.87
CA VAL A 32 -4.70 -5.90 -0.94
C VAL A 32 -6.02 -6.64 -0.67
N GLY A 33 -6.30 -7.71 -1.41
CA GLY A 33 -7.49 -8.53 -1.19
C GLY A 33 -8.77 -7.98 -1.80
N GLY A 34 -8.70 -7.15 -2.84
CA GLY A 34 -9.88 -6.60 -3.49
C GLY A 34 -9.55 -5.43 -4.39
N SER A 35 -10.54 -4.60 -4.67
CA SER A 35 -10.34 -3.40 -5.50
C SER A 35 -9.31 -2.48 -4.87
N ILE A 36 -8.53 -1.81 -5.70
CA ILE A 36 -7.41 -1.00 -5.24
C ILE A 36 -7.75 0.48 -5.20
N GLU A 37 -7.11 1.17 -4.27
CA GLU A 37 -7.02 2.63 -4.24
C GLU A 37 -5.55 2.99 -4.15
N ILE A 38 -5.12 4.00 -4.91
CA ILE A 38 -3.73 4.44 -4.93
C ILE A 38 -3.62 5.77 -4.22
N LEU A 39 -2.77 5.82 -3.19
CA LEU A 39 -2.48 7.04 -2.43
C LEU A 39 -1.08 7.51 -2.77
N HIS A 40 -0.90 8.82 -2.92
CA HIS A 40 0.41 9.39 -3.21
C HIS A 40 1.05 9.88 -1.91
N LEU A 41 2.11 9.21 -1.47
CA LEU A 41 2.85 9.56 -0.25
C LEU A 41 3.85 10.68 -0.56
N LYS A 42 3.34 11.91 -0.60
CA LYS A 42 4.18 13.08 -0.86
C LYS A 42 5.06 13.39 0.35
N GLY A 43 6.18 14.03 0.10
CA GLY A 43 7.03 14.59 1.15
C GLY A 43 8.09 13.61 1.65
N ILE A 44 7.74 12.56 2.38
CA ILE A 44 8.73 11.70 3.02
C ILE A 44 9.41 10.79 2.01
N CYS A 45 8.65 9.99 1.26
CA CYS A 45 9.25 9.04 0.32
C CYS A 45 8.84 9.24 -1.12
N ASN A 46 7.82 10.05 -1.39
CA ASN A 46 7.33 10.35 -2.73
C ASN A 46 7.02 9.07 -3.53
N LYS A 47 6.35 8.12 -2.88
CA LYS A 47 5.98 6.84 -3.46
C LYS A 47 4.47 6.68 -3.49
N PHE A 48 3.98 5.63 -4.14
CA PHE A 48 2.57 5.25 -4.09
C PHE A 48 2.35 4.22 -2.99
N MET A 49 1.21 4.36 -2.30
CA MET A 49 0.69 3.32 -1.41
C MET A 49 -0.59 2.77 -2.03
N VAL A 50 -0.64 1.45 -2.23
CA VAL A 50 -1.81 0.76 -2.79
C VAL A 50 -2.53 0.07 -1.64
N ILE A 51 -3.81 0.36 -1.48
CA ILE A 51 -4.64 -0.20 -0.41
C ILE A 51 -5.92 -0.76 -0.99
N ASN A 52 -6.66 -1.50 -0.16
CA ASN A 52 -8.00 -1.98 -0.54
C ASN A 52 -8.97 -0.80 -0.47
N GLU A 53 -9.59 -0.48 -1.60
CA GLU A 53 -10.54 0.64 -1.72
C GLU A 53 -11.71 0.52 -0.75
N GLU A 54 -12.16 -0.71 -0.49
CA GLU A 54 -13.30 -0.98 0.38
C GLU A 54 -12.89 -1.54 1.74
N GLY A 55 -11.63 -1.34 2.14
CA GLY A 55 -11.10 -1.93 3.36
C GLY A 55 -11.87 -1.54 4.61
N LYS A 56 -12.22 -0.26 4.75
CA LYS A 56 -12.98 0.22 5.92
C LYS A 56 -14.40 -0.31 5.91
N LEU A 57 -15.03 -0.34 4.74
CA LEU A 57 -16.38 -0.89 4.57
C LEU A 57 -16.39 -2.37 4.95
N ASN A 58 -15.37 -3.11 4.55
CA ASN A 58 -15.25 -4.54 4.83
C ASN A 58 -14.63 -4.83 6.20
N LYS A 59 -14.37 -3.79 7.01
CA LYS A 59 -13.84 -3.91 8.37
C LYS A 59 -12.53 -4.70 8.42
N LEU A 60 -11.64 -4.45 7.47
CA LEU A 60 -10.32 -5.07 7.49
C LEU A 60 -9.53 -4.59 8.71
N PRO A 61 -8.58 -5.39 9.22
CA PRO A 61 -7.80 -5.02 10.39
C PRO A 61 -7.02 -3.72 10.19
N TYR A 62 -6.84 -2.96 11.26
CA TYR A 62 -6.02 -1.76 11.29
C TYR A 62 -4.57 -2.09 10.95
N ASN A 63 -3.95 -1.25 10.12
CA ASN A 63 -2.56 -1.42 9.71
C ASN A 63 -1.72 -0.30 10.33
N GLU A 64 -1.02 -0.62 11.41
CA GLU A 64 -0.28 0.38 12.19
C GLU A 64 0.85 1.02 11.39
N ASN A 65 1.71 0.20 10.77
CA ASN A 65 2.88 0.70 10.05
C ASN A 65 2.49 1.55 8.85
N ALA A 66 1.50 1.10 8.08
CA ALA A 66 1.02 1.87 6.94
C ALA A 66 0.35 3.18 7.38
N THR A 67 -0.37 3.16 8.49
CA THR A 67 -1.02 4.35 9.04
C THR A 67 0.02 5.38 9.47
N ILE A 68 1.08 4.96 10.15
CA ILE A 68 2.15 5.87 10.57
C ILE A 68 2.78 6.54 9.35
N LEU A 69 3.13 5.76 8.34
CA LEU A 69 3.72 6.29 7.12
C LEU A 69 2.77 7.27 6.42
N TYR A 70 1.50 6.92 6.33
CA TYR A 70 0.48 7.75 5.69
C TYR A 70 0.32 9.09 6.42
N LYS A 71 0.23 9.06 7.75
CA LYS A 71 0.09 10.27 8.56
C LYS A 71 1.31 11.18 8.44
N LEU A 72 2.51 10.61 8.47
CA LEU A 72 3.74 11.37 8.32
C LEU A 72 3.84 12.01 6.94
N SER A 73 3.37 11.32 5.92
CA SER A 73 3.48 11.81 4.53
C SER A 73 2.46 12.89 4.20
N LEU A 74 1.24 12.80 4.72
CA LEU A 74 0.13 13.66 4.31
C LEU A 74 -0.44 14.52 5.42
N ASN A 75 0.12 14.43 6.63
CA ASN A 75 -0.34 15.22 7.77
C ASN A 75 -1.87 15.11 7.96
N THR A 76 -2.38 13.88 7.98
CA THR A 76 -3.80 13.59 8.08
C THR A 76 -4.08 12.78 9.35
N ASP A 77 -5.33 12.83 9.82
CA ASP A 77 -5.80 12.00 10.93
C ASP A 77 -6.38 10.68 10.45
N ASP A 78 -6.45 10.47 9.14
CA ASP A 78 -6.98 9.24 8.57
C ASP A 78 -6.06 8.05 8.86
N PHE A 79 -6.57 6.84 8.64
CA PHE A 79 -5.83 5.61 8.95
C PHE A 79 -6.01 4.58 7.84
N ILE A 80 -5.09 3.61 7.82
CA ILE A 80 -5.07 2.55 6.81
C ILE A 80 -5.49 1.23 7.45
N VAL A 81 -6.32 0.48 6.74
CA VAL A 81 -6.73 -0.87 7.12
C VAL A 81 -6.40 -1.84 5.99
N GLY A 82 -6.16 -3.11 6.34
CA GLY A 82 -5.75 -4.11 5.37
C GLY A 82 -4.27 -4.00 5.03
N ASP A 83 -3.77 -4.97 4.28
CA ASP A 83 -2.38 -4.96 3.82
C ASP A 83 -2.18 -3.83 2.81
N ALA A 84 -1.01 -3.19 2.85
CA ALA A 84 -0.71 -2.06 1.99
C ALA A 84 0.64 -2.25 1.30
N LEU A 85 0.69 -1.94 0.00
CA LEU A 85 1.92 -1.97 -0.78
C LEU A 85 2.45 -0.56 -0.94
N VAL A 86 3.73 -0.35 -0.65
CA VAL A 86 4.42 0.91 -0.95
C VAL A 86 5.43 0.64 -2.04
N CYS A 87 5.29 1.31 -3.16
CA CYS A 87 6.13 1.07 -4.33
C CYS A 87 6.47 2.36 -5.06
N ASP A 88 7.46 2.25 -5.95
CA ASP A 88 7.84 3.34 -6.84
C ASP A 88 6.68 3.65 -7.79
N LYS A 89 6.48 4.94 -8.07
CA LYS A 89 5.41 5.37 -8.99
C LYS A 89 5.55 4.75 -10.37
N SER A 90 6.78 4.52 -10.82
CA SER A 90 7.03 3.92 -12.14
C SER A 90 6.50 2.51 -12.27
N LYS A 91 6.20 1.84 -11.17
CA LYS A 91 5.73 0.45 -11.17
C LYS A 91 4.21 0.33 -11.20
N ILE A 92 3.51 1.44 -11.17
CA ILE A 92 2.05 1.50 -11.36
C ILE A 92 1.80 2.15 -12.71
N ILE A 93 1.04 1.48 -13.56
CA ILE A 93 0.73 1.99 -14.90
C ILE A 93 -0.70 2.52 -14.96
#